data_082eded2fd315dd1d7a9d4d7528f35d6
#
_entry.id   082eded2fd315dd1d7a9d4d7528f35d6
#
_cell.length_a   1.000
_cell.length_b   1.000
_cell.length_c   1.000
_cell.angle_alpha   90.00
_cell.angle_beta   90.00
_cell.angle_gamma   90.00
#
_symmetry.space_group_name_H-M   'P 1'
#
loop_
_entity.id
_entity.type
_entity.pdbx_description
1 polymer ?
#
loop_
_entity_poly.entity_id
_entity_poly.type
_entity_poly.pdbx_seq_one_letter_code
_entity_poly.pdbx_strand_id
1 'polypeptide(L)'
;MKRRSILISTAFIFFLLIINPSFAQESGFKQAEKVHFIRYSVDNRNLVISVEHHAGWGYKMLKLRFPHRLVLDVSFKEGFPEDFESKEALPIFEQFDITSNHILQNVNAYIDEEGIRVTISSNYALQFQESYDDENKRLLITIPLFFTYETKTIVRPDIEYLDIFFADTTGPRKLHVIYIDLTSGHFRPTLVTANDFGKKLLSVDSMAQRCAAVCAVNGGFYSPDGNHQGLLIRGGILESYPNFDRPVFATTMDGKIHIGSLPFTGVLKSSNGRSIRFDAVDKKPGYGEVVLLTPGHPKRISENLVGSKIIISDYKVEKVTTDDVNNTKGRYILWSPALRDDFKAFQEGDEVELEFMLGMTGMEIESALGAGPMLVSNGEINVDRNGDFRNDVVLGRAPRTGIGLDKDGRLILVVLEGRNPLGSIGANLYEFAEIMKRYGAVVAMNLDGGSSSTLVIDGIRKNFVQGASKGITNAIAIIDSRPIGENGTIY
;
A
#
# COMPACT_ATOMS: atom_id res chain seq x y z
N MET A 1 -12.70 -39.98 -1.72
CA MET A 1 -11.50 -39.22 -1.26
C MET A 1 -10.44 -39.25 -2.37
N LYS A 2 -10.39 -38.26 -3.24
CA LYS A 2 -9.31 -38.07 -4.22
C LYS A 2 -8.42 -36.97 -3.71
N ARG A 3 -7.17 -37.31 -3.38
CA ARG A 3 -6.11 -36.34 -3.03
C ARG A 3 -5.87 -35.44 -4.25
N ARG A 4 -6.17 -34.16 -4.13
CA ARG A 4 -5.74 -33.12 -5.09
C ARG A 4 -4.27 -32.83 -4.81
N SER A 5 -3.42 -33.20 -5.75
CA SER A 5 -2.01 -32.81 -5.78
C SER A 5 -1.90 -31.31 -5.99
N ILE A 6 -1.35 -30.62 -5.00
CA ILE A 6 -0.94 -29.22 -5.10
C ILE A 6 0.34 -29.21 -5.95
N LEU A 7 0.24 -28.71 -7.16
CA LEU A 7 1.43 -28.41 -7.97
C LEU A 7 2.09 -27.15 -7.37
N ILE A 8 3.13 -27.34 -6.58
CA ILE A 8 4.03 -26.27 -6.17
C ILE A 8 5.00 -26.04 -7.34
N SER A 9 4.69 -25.10 -8.20
CA SER A 9 5.62 -24.63 -9.21
C SER A 9 6.51 -23.57 -8.58
N THR A 10 7.73 -23.93 -8.23
CA THR A 10 8.80 -22.99 -7.84
C THR A 10 9.33 -22.33 -9.11
N ALA A 11 8.61 -21.33 -9.61
CA ALA A 11 9.11 -20.49 -10.69
C ALA A 11 10.01 -19.42 -10.07
N PHE A 12 11.32 -19.58 -10.24
CA PHE A 12 12.27 -18.49 -10.04
C PHE A 12 12.05 -17.47 -11.16
N ILE A 13 11.24 -16.45 -10.90
CA ILE A 13 11.15 -15.30 -11.79
C ILE A 13 12.37 -14.43 -11.51
N PHE A 14 13.40 -14.60 -12.37
CA PHE A 14 14.51 -13.65 -12.49
C PHE A 14 13.94 -12.34 -13.01
N PHE A 15 13.67 -11.39 -12.14
CA PHE A 15 13.60 -10.00 -12.54
C PHE A 15 15.05 -9.58 -12.87
N LEU A 16 15.40 -9.67 -14.17
CA LEU A 16 16.55 -8.95 -14.69
C LEU A 16 16.24 -7.45 -14.54
N LEU A 17 16.66 -6.88 -13.42
CA LEU A 17 17.00 -5.46 -13.41
C LEU A 17 18.16 -5.35 -14.40
N ILE A 18 17.86 -4.90 -15.62
CA ILE A 18 18.89 -4.40 -16.55
C ILE A 18 19.48 -3.17 -15.84
N ILE A 19 20.45 -3.41 -14.98
CA ILE A 19 21.35 -2.36 -14.55
C ILE A 19 22.23 -2.15 -15.78
N ASN A 20 21.93 -1.08 -16.52
CA ASN A 20 22.88 -0.55 -17.47
C ASN A 20 24.19 -0.38 -16.69
N PRO A 21 25.30 -0.98 -17.11
CA PRO A 21 26.59 -0.74 -16.49
C PRO A 21 27.13 0.63 -16.96
N SER A 22 26.34 1.70 -16.79
CA SER A 22 26.85 3.03 -16.95
C SER A 22 27.63 3.36 -15.71
N PHE A 23 28.95 3.09 -15.77
CA PHE A 23 30.01 3.74 -15.01
C PHE A 23 29.61 4.21 -13.62
N ALA A 24 29.87 3.37 -12.60
CA ALA A 24 30.13 3.89 -11.27
C ALA A 24 31.28 4.89 -11.43
N GLN A 25 30.96 6.20 -11.38
CA GLN A 25 31.98 7.22 -11.32
C GLN A 25 32.94 6.85 -10.19
N GLU A 26 34.25 6.87 -10.41
CA GLU A 26 35.30 6.51 -9.43
C GLU A 26 35.17 7.23 -8.07
N SER A 27 34.37 8.29 -7.99
CA SER A 27 34.17 9.11 -6.80
C SER A 27 33.43 8.45 -5.62
N GLY A 28 32.89 7.24 -5.76
CA GLY A 28 32.16 6.54 -4.72
C GLY A 28 32.88 5.33 -4.09
N PHE A 29 34.02 4.94 -4.63
CA PHE A 29 34.77 3.80 -4.09
C PHE A 29 35.67 4.21 -2.94
N LYS A 30 35.65 3.44 -1.83
CA LYS A 30 36.63 3.48 -0.78
C LYS A 30 37.78 2.53 -1.13
N GLN A 31 39.02 2.95 -0.90
CA GLN A 31 40.16 2.08 -0.98
C GLN A 31 40.23 1.26 0.30
N ALA A 32 40.51 -0.05 0.23
CA ALA A 32 40.87 -0.84 1.37
C ALA A 32 42.23 -0.33 1.95
N GLU A 33 42.30 -0.18 3.25
CA GLU A 33 43.47 0.49 3.89
C GLU A 33 44.74 -0.34 3.82
N LYS A 34 44.62 -1.66 4.03
CA LYS A 34 45.74 -2.60 4.07
C LYS A 34 45.89 -3.39 2.78
N VAL A 35 44.82 -3.48 1.99
CA VAL A 35 44.72 -4.26 0.76
C VAL A 35 44.52 -3.33 -0.43
N HIS A 36 45.61 -2.71 -0.89
CA HIS A 36 45.55 -1.61 -1.85
C HIS A 36 44.96 -1.96 -3.22
N PHE A 37 44.92 -3.23 -3.63
CA PHE A 37 44.28 -3.65 -4.90
C PHE A 37 42.78 -3.89 -4.79
N ILE A 38 42.17 -3.74 -3.62
CA ILE A 38 40.76 -3.84 -3.42
C ILE A 38 40.17 -2.46 -3.17
N ARG A 39 39.14 -2.13 -3.95
CA ARG A 39 38.25 -0.99 -3.70
C ARG A 39 36.84 -1.52 -3.49
N TYR A 40 36.06 -0.85 -2.71
CA TYR A 40 34.66 -1.20 -2.47
C TYR A 40 33.79 0.04 -2.39
N SER A 41 32.54 -0.12 -2.79
CA SER A 41 31.50 0.88 -2.55
C SER A 41 30.24 0.19 -2.04
N VAL A 42 29.50 0.84 -1.18
CA VAL A 42 28.23 0.37 -0.68
C VAL A 42 27.21 1.51 -0.70
N ASP A 43 26.08 1.25 -1.27
CA ASP A 43 24.92 2.14 -1.24
C ASP A 43 23.68 1.38 -0.73
N ASN A 44 22.49 1.97 -0.86
CA ASN A 44 21.25 1.34 -0.44
C ASN A 44 20.81 0.17 -1.34
N ARG A 45 21.46 -0.06 -2.45
CA ARG A 45 21.07 -1.07 -3.45
C ARG A 45 22.13 -2.14 -3.68
N ASN A 46 23.40 -1.77 -3.63
CA ASN A 46 24.49 -2.65 -4.01
C ASN A 46 25.71 -2.52 -3.07
N LEU A 47 26.40 -3.63 -2.90
CA LEU A 47 27.81 -3.66 -2.53
C LEU A 47 28.58 -4.00 -3.82
N VAL A 48 29.55 -3.17 -4.17
CA VAL A 48 30.47 -3.44 -5.28
C VAL A 48 31.86 -3.62 -4.73
N ILE A 49 32.49 -4.74 -5.07
CA ILE A 49 33.90 -5.02 -4.78
C ILE A 49 34.65 -5.00 -6.09
N SER A 50 35.71 -4.20 -6.15
CA SER A 50 36.58 -4.04 -7.31
C SER A 50 37.98 -4.51 -6.95
N VAL A 51 38.45 -5.56 -7.62
CA VAL A 51 39.78 -6.15 -7.39
C VAL A 51 40.64 -5.93 -8.62
N GLU A 52 41.88 -5.43 -8.44
CA GLU A 52 42.86 -5.40 -9.53
C GLU A 52 43.13 -6.83 -9.98
N HIS A 53 43.12 -7.04 -11.31
CA HIS A 53 43.27 -8.35 -11.89
C HIS A 53 44.58 -8.38 -12.73
N HIS A 54 45.57 -9.06 -12.21
CA HIS A 54 46.84 -9.23 -12.89
C HIS A 54 46.86 -10.50 -13.76
N ALA A 55 47.67 -10.51 -14.78
CA ALA A 55 47.84 -11.70 -15.63
C ALA A 55 48.31 -12.87 -14.75
N GLY A 56 47.73 -14.04 -14.96
CA GLY A 56 48.01 -15.25 -14.20
C GLY A 56 47.26 -15.41 -12.87
N TRP A 57 46.49 -14.39 -12.43
CA TRP A 57 45.62 -14.56 -11.27
C TRP A 57 44.36 -15.29 -11.65
N GLY A 58 43.91 -16.18 -10.77
CA GLY A 58 42.60 -16.84 -10.88
C GLY A 58 41.66 -16.34 -9.79
N TYR A 59 40.37 -16.40 -10.04
CA TYR A 59 39.41 -16.12 -9.01
C TYR A 59 38.27 -17.14 -8.99
N LYS A 60 37.59 -17.23 -7.84
CA LYS A 60 36.46 -18.13 -7.63
C LYS A 60 35.48 -17.50 -6.65
N MET A 61 34.17 -17.55 -7.01
CA MET A 61 33.08 -17.17 -6.10
C MET A 61 32.46 -18.41 -5.47
N LEU A 62 32.30 -18.40 -4.15
CA LEU A 62 31.68 -19.48 -3.39
C LEU A 62 30.45 -18.93 -2.64
N LYS A 63 29.36 -19.71 -2.65
CA LYS A 63 28.15 -19.45 -1.86
C LYS A 63 28.04 -20.44 -0.71
N LEU A 64 28.11 -19.94 0.51
CA LEU A 64 27.93 -20.74 1.72
C LEU A 64 26.56 -20.45 2.33
N ARG A 65 25.86 -21.50 2.80
CA ARG A 65 24.45 -21.38 3.20
C ARG A 65 24.22 -21.12 4.70
N PHE A 66 25.09 -21.63 5.56
CA PHE A 66 24.88 -21.55 7.01
C PHE A 66 26.21 -21.29 7.74
N PRO A 67 26.48 -20.06 8.22
CA PRO A 67 25.76 -18.80 7.94
C PRO A 67 25.88 -18.39 6.47
N HIS A 68 24.99 -17.53 5.99
CA HIS A 68 25.05 -17.05 4.61
C HIS A 68 26.29 -16.20 4.38
N ARG A 69 27.14 -16.63 3.45
CA ARG A 69 28.36 -15.93 3.04
C ARG A 69 28.57 -16.05 1.55
N LEU A 70 29.00 -14.95 0.92
CA LEU A 70 29.68 -14.98 -0.35
C LEU A 70 31.17 -14.88 -0.09
N VAL A 71 31.95 -15.70 -0.75
CA VAL A 71 33.42 -15.68 -0.62
C VAL A 71 34.01 -15.53 -2.00
N LEU A 72 34.79 -14.46 -2.20
CA LEU A 72 35.63 -14.26 -3.36
C LEU A 72 37.04 -14.71 -2.99
N ASP A 73 37.53 -15.78 -3.59
CA ASP A 73 38.90 -16.23 -3.52
C ASP A 73 39.64 -15.80 -4.78
N VAL A 74 40.72 -15.02 -4.63
CA VAL A 74 41.63 -14.66 -5.71
C VAL A 74 42.95 -15.33 -5.43
N SER A 75 43.44 -16.17 -6.36
CA SER A 75 44.70 -16.92 -6.23
C SER A 75 45.84 -16.30 -7.02
N PHE A 76 47.01 -16.21 -6.43
CA PHE A 76 48.25 -15.69 -7.03
C PHE A 76 49.03 -16.81 -7.74
N LYS A 77 48.50 -17.37 -8.85
CA LYS A 77 49.11 -18.53 -9.49
C LYS A 77 50.53 -18.31 -10.03
N GLU A 78 50.88 -17.08 -10.39
CA GLU A 78 52.17 -16.69 -10.92
C GLU A 78 53.06 -15.94 -9.90
N GLY A 79 52.67 -16.02 -8.63
CA GLY A 79 53.39 -15.39 -7.55
C GLY A 79 52.77 -14.11 -7.02
N PHE A 80 53.23 -13.69 -5.91
CA PHE A 80 52.82 -12.49 -5.22
C PHE A 80 53.22 -11.23 -6.01
N PRO A 81 52.39 -10.17 -6.12
CA PRO A 81 52.75 -8.95 -6.82
C PRO A 81 54.06 -8.35 -6.28
N GLU A 82 54.98 -8.02 -7.19
CA GLU A 82 56.29 -7.46 -6.78
C GLU A 82 56.15 -6.11 -6.11
N ASP A 83 55.10 -5.36 -6.44
CA ASP A 83 54.83 -4.00 -5.93
C ASP A 83 54.16 -3.97 -4.55
N PHE A 84 53.99 -5.10 -3.89
CA PHE A 84 53.32 -5.15 -2.59
C PHE A 84 54.30 -4.81 -1.46
N GLU A 85 54.21 -3.59 -0.95
CA GLU A 85 55.13 -3.01 0.05
C GLU A 85 55.11 -3.74 1.42
N SER A 86 54.17 -4.65 1.70
CA SER A 86 53.97 -5.26 3.02
C SER A 86 54.17 -6.78 3.04
N LYS A 87 54.99 -7.36 2.18
CA LYS A 87 55.28 -8.82 2.18
C LYS A 87 55.69 -9.40 3.53
N GLU A 88 56.37 -8.60 4.35
CA GLU A 88 56.84 -8.99 5.69
C GLU A 88 55.71 -9.04 6.75
N ALA A 89 54.53 -8.52 6.43
CA ALA A 89 53.38 -8.41 7.34
C ALA A 89 52.29 -9.48 7.13
N LEU A 90 52.53 -10.43 6.24
CA LEU A 90 51.53 -11.51 5.97
C LEU A 90 51.44 -12.51 7.12
N PRO A 91 50.25 -13.05 7.42
CA PRO A 91 48.97 -12.75 6.80
C PRO A 91 48.34 -11.42 7.27
N ILE A 92 47.61 -10.75 6.36
CA ILE A 92 46.89 -9.51 6.65
C ILE A 92 45.42 -9.80 6.79
N PHE A 93 44.81 -9.27 7.85
CA PHE A 93 43.36 -9.24 8.02
C PHE A 93 42.87 -7.79 8.01
N GLU A 94 41.85 -7.54 7.23
CA GLU A 94 41.20 -6.24 7.15
C GLU A 94 39.67 -6.40 7.16
N GLN A 95 38.99 -5.62 8.00
CA GLN A 95 37.54 -5.46 7.96
C GLN A 95 37.21 -4.17 7.21
N PHE A 96 36.39 -4.27 6.18
CA PHE A 96 36.00 -3.09 5.41
C PHE A 96 35.03 -2.22 6.22
N ASP A 97 35.24 -0.91 6.13
CA ASP A 97 34.40 0.09 6.78
C ASP A 97 33.02 0.18 6.01
N ILE A 98 32.16 -0.76 6.32
CA ILE A 98 30.78 -0.77 5.85
C ILE A 98 29.84 -0.57 7.04
N THR A 99 28.79 0.22 6.84
CA THR A 99 27.69 0.29 7.81
C THR A 99 26.88 -1.00 7.73
N SER A 100 26.84 -1.76 8.82
CA SER A 100 25.98 -2.95 8.91
C SER A 100 24.51 -2.56 8.73
N ASN A 101 23.75 -3.41 8.07
CA ASN A 101 22.34 -3.18 7.79
C ASN A 101 21.56 -4.51 7.85
N HIS A 102 20.30 -4.52 7.45
CA HIS A 102 19.51 -5.76 7.49
C HIS A 102 19.98 -6.84 6.52
N ILE A 103 20.78 -6.52 5.52
CA ILE A 103 21.31 -7.49 4.55
C ILE A 103 22.73 -7.88 4.92
N LEU A 104 23.63 -6.90 5.05
CA LEU A 104 25.05 -7.11 5.32
C LEU A 104 25.34 -7.08 6.82
N GLN A 105 26.12 -8.06 7.29
CA GLN A 105 26.68 -8.07 8.63
C GLN A 105 28.08 -7.47 8.66
N ASN A 106 28.97 -8.02 7.82
CA ASN A 106 30.35 -7.54 7.67
C ASN A 106 30.93 -7.98 6.32
N VAL A 107 32.01 -7.32 5.94
CA VAL A 107 32.88 -7.70 4.81
C VAL A 107 34.32 -7.67 5.31
N ASN A 108 35.02 -8.79 5.15
CA ASN A 108 36.39 -8.95 5.59
C ASN A 108 37.26 -9.44 4.45
N ALA A 109 38.49 -8.96 4.40
CA ALA A 109 39.54 -9.50 3.53
C ALA A 109 40.63 -10.19 4.39
N TYR A 110 41.09 -11.33 3.88
CA TYR A 110 42.25 -12.05 4.39
C TYR A 110 43.21 -12.26 3.24
N ILE A 111 44.50 -11.97 3.45
CA ILE A 111 45.55 -12.10 2.45
C ILE A 111 46.68 -12.90 3.04
N ASP A 112 47.16 -13.85 2.28
CA ASP A 112 48.37 -14.61 2.55
C ASP A 112 49.22 -14.73 1.26
N GLU A 113 50.26 -15.57 1.29
CA GLU A 113 51.13 -15.81 0.12
C GLU A 113 50.42 -16.50 -1.05
N GLU A 114 49.27 -17.18 -0.82
CA GLU A 114 48.53 -17.91 -1.83
C GLU A 114 47.49 -17.06 -2.53
N GLY A 115 46.97 -15.99 -1.86
CA GLY A 115 45.93 -15.17 -2.46
C GLY A 115 45.17 -14.25 -1.52
N ILE A 116 44.03 -13.81 -1.98
CA ILE A 116 43.10 -12.94 -1.27
C ILE A 116 41.80 -13.68 -1.10
N ARG A 117 41.26 -13.65 0.11
CA ARG A 117 39.89 -14.11 0.39
C ARG A 117 39.06 -12.94 0.93
N VAL A 118 38.06 -12.52 0.15
CA VAL A 118 37.02 -11.58 0.63
C VAL A 118 35.79 -12.33 1.06
N THR A 119 35.42 -12.21 2.32
CA THR A 119 34.24 -12.84 2.91
C THR A 119 33.17 -11.81 3.18
N ILE A 120 32.03 -11.94 2.54
CA ILE A 120 30.84 -11.11 2.72
C ILE A 120 29.83 -11.90 3.53
N SER A 121 29.63 -11.54 4.81
CA SER A 121 28.65 -12.15 5.69
C SER A 121 27.32 -11.42 5.60
N SER A 122 26.23 -12.16 5.50
CA SER A 122 24.90 -11.61 5.29
C SER A 122 23.81 -12.37 6.05
N ASN A 123 22.67 -11.71 6.26
CA ASN A 123 21.51 -12.33 6.90
C ASN A 123 20.69 -13.21 5.92
N TYR A 124 20.91 -13.04 4.61
CA TYR A 124 20.18 -13.73 3.55
C TYR A 124 21.12 -14.24 2.47
N ALA A 125 20.67 -15.23 1.71
CA ALA A 125 21.39 -15.76 0.56
C ALA A 125 21.43 -14.71 -0.57
N LEU A 126 22.57 -14.07 -0.76
CA LEU A 126 22.76 -13.04 -1.77
C LEU A 126 23.12 -13.63 -3.14
N GLN A 127 22.78 -12.88 -4.17
CA GLN A 127 23.24 -13.10 -5.54
C GLN A 127 24.40 -12.14 -5.82
N PHE A 128 25.15 -12.39 -6.89
CA PHE A 128 26.18 -11.50 -7.37
C PHE A 128 26.24 -11.55 -8.89
N GLN A 129 26.77 -10.50 -9.49
CA GLN A 129 27.12 -10.38 -10.90
C GLN A 129 28.61 -10.08 -11.02
N GLU A 130 29.25 -10.68 -12.00
CA GLU A 130 30.65 -10.47 -12.32
C GLU A 130 30.75 -9.65 -13.60
N SER A 131 31.63 -8.68 -13.62
CA SER A 131 32.01 -7.94 -14.82
C SER A 131 33.50 -7.58 -14.77
N TYR A 132 34.08 -7.34 -15.93
CA TYR A 132 35.50 -6.99 -16.04
C TYR A 132 35.62 -5.59 -16.66
N ASP A 133 36.41 -4.75 -16.02
CA ASP A 133 36.78 -3.44 -16.52
C ASP A 133 38.12 -3.57 -17.24
N ASP A 134 38.09 -3.63 -18.59
CA ASP A 134 39.26 -3.82 -19.44
C ASP A 134 40.24 -2.63 -19.40
N GLU A 135 39.70 -1.41 -19.21
CA GLU A 135 40.53 -0.20 -19.18
C GLU A 135 41.38 -0.14 -17.90
N ASN A 136 40.78 -0.46 -16.76
CA ASN A 136 41.43 -0.40 -15.45
C ASN A 136 41.97 -1.78 -15.01
N LYS A 137 41.76 -2.84 -15.80
CA LYS A 137 42.13 -4.22 -15.49
C LYS A 137 41.62 -4.66 -14.15
N ARG A 138 40.32 -4.46 -13.88
CA ARG A 138 39.67 -4.76 -12.61
C ARG A 138 38.52 -5.74 -12.76
N LEU A 139 38.46 -6.71 -11.87
CA LEU A 139 37.30 -7.56 -11.67
C LEU A 139 36.31 -6.82 -10.77
N LEU A 140 35.07 -6.68 -11.22
CA LEU A 140 33.98 -6.06 -10.48
C LEU A 140 32.98 -7.14 -10.06
N ILE A 141 32.75 -7.24 -8.75
CA ILE A 141 31.71 -8.11 -8.17
C ILE A 141 30.61 -7.21 -7.61
N THR A 142 29.47 -7.20 -8.26
CA THR A 142 28.28 -6.43 -7.83
C THR A 142 27.31 -7.36 -7.11
N ILE A 143 26.99 -7.02 -5.88
CA ILE A 143 26.11 -7.78 -4.98
C ILE A 143 24.89 -6.92 -4.67
N PRO A 144 23.72 -7.21 -5.26
CA PRO A 144 22.48 -6.52 -4.90
C PRO A 144 22.11 -6.75 -3.44
N LEU A 145 21.88 -5.68 -2.70
CA LEU A 145 21.50 -5.72 -1.29
C LEU A 145 19.98 -5.90 -1.15
N PHE A 146 19.49 -6.93 -1.80
CA PHE A 146 18.09 -7.28 -1.84
C PHE A 146 17.92 -8.81 -1.83
N PHE A 147 16.98 -9.30 -1.02
CA PHE A 147 16.57 -10.69 -1.00
C PHE A 147 15.07 -10.78 -1.22
N THR A 148 14.61 -11.73 -2.02
CA THR A 148 13.19 -12.00 -2.20
C THR A 148 12.93 -13.50 -2.29
N TYR A 149 11.79 -13.89 -1.73
CA TYR A 149 11.22 -15.22 -1.86
C TYR A 149 9.72 -15.07 -2.10
N GLU A 150 9.21 -15.72 -3.14
CA GLU A 150 7.82 -15.61 -3.55
C GLU A 150 7.24 -17.01 -3.81
N THR A 151 6.01 -17.22 -3.38
CA THR A 151 5.21 -18.37 -3.75
C THR A 151 3.90 -17.93 -4.38
N LYS A 152 3.50 -18.62 -5.45
CA LYS A 152 2.28 -18.37 -6.20
C LYS A 152 1.30 -19.51 -5.99
N THR A 153 0.04 -19.17 -5.75
CA THR A 153 -1.07 -20.12 -5.60
C THR A 153 -2.24 -19.66 -6.46
N ILE A 154 -2.79 -20.55 -7.26
CA ILE A 154 -4.06 -20.32 -7.96
C ILE A 154 -5.19 -20.70 -7.00
N VAL A 155 -5.88 -19.69 -6.47
CA VAL A 155 -7.01 -19.86 -5.55
C VAL A 155 -8.26 -20.32 -6.33
N ARG A 156 -8.51 -19.67 -7.47
CA ARG A 156 -9.54 -20.01 -8.47
C ARG A 156 -8.94 -19.73 -9.85
N PRO A 157 -9.52 -20.17 -10.96
CA PRO A 157 -8.99 -19.88 -12.30
C PRO A 157 -8.68 -18.39 -12.54
N ASP A 158 -9.55 -17.51 -12.02
CA ASP A 158 -9.46 -16.06 -12.20
C ASP A 158 -8.84 -15.34 -10.98
N ILE A 159 -8.38 -16.09 -9.97
CA ILE A 159 -7.83 -15.52 -8.72
C ILE A 159 -6.46 -16.13 -8.42
N GLU A 160 -5.45 -15.29 -8.44
CA GLU A 160 -4.07 -15.60 -8.16
C GLU A 160 -3.62 -14.97 -6.85
N TYR A 161 -2.95 -15.71 -6.00
CA TYR A 161 -2.38 -15.25 -4.74
C TYR A 161 -0.87 -15.42 -4.72
N LEU A 162 -0.16 -14.33 -4.37
CA LEU A 162 1.27 -14.32 -4.13
C LEU A 162 1.54 -14.11 -2.63
N ASP A 163 2.35 -14.99 -2.07
CA ASP A 163 2.91 -14.86 -0.74
C ASP A 163 4.39 -14.53 -0.86
N ILE A 164 4.77 -13.32 -0.44
CA ILE A 164 6.06 -12.71 -0.75
C ILE A 164 6.75 -12.32 0.54
N PHE A 165 7.99 -12.71 0.67
CA PHE A 165 8.94 -12.17 1.62
C PHE A 165 10.07 -11.47 0.87
N PHE A 166 10.38 -10.24 1.22
CA PHE A 166 11.57 -9.58 0.73
C PHE A 166 12.25 -8.80 1.85
N ALA A 167 13.54 -8.57 1.67
CA ALA A 167 14.34 -7.76 2.57
C ALA A 167 15.28 -6.86 1.76
N ASP A 168 15.45 -5.64 2.22
CA ASP A 168 16.41 -4.67 1.73
C ASP A 168 17.25 -4.12 2.90
N THR A 169 18.07 -3.12 2.66
CA THR A 169 18.93 -2.52 3.70
C THR A 169 18.15 -1.89 4.85
N THR A 170 16.87 -1.59 4.67
CA THR A 170 16.00 -0.99 5.69
C THR A 170 15.31 -2.04 6.57
N GLY A 171 15.11 -3.25 6.05
CA GLY A 171 14.57 -4.37 6.82
C GLY A 171 13.68 -5.33 6.02
N PRO A 172 13.21 -6.37 6.70
CA PRO A 172 12.36 -7.39 6.10
C PRO A 172 10.92 -6.89 5.92
N ARG A 173 10.24 -7.41 4.91
CA ARG A 173 8.81 -7.19 4.65
C ARG A 173 8.13 -8.46 4.21
N LYS A 174 6.93 -8.68 4.73
CA LYS A 174 6.02 -9.77 4.35
C LYS A 174 4.81 -9.18 3.68
N LEU A 175 4.53 -9.63 2.47
CA LEU A 175 3.54 -9.06 1.56
C LEU A 175 2.65 -10.16 0.99
N HIS A 176 1.38 -9.84 0.84
CA HIS A 176 0.35 -10.69 0.27
C HIS A 176 -0.34 -9.92 -0.86
N VAL A 177 -0.30 -10.47 -2.07
CA VAL A 177 -0.91 -9.87 -3.26
C VAL A 177 -1.94 -10.82 -3.84
N ILE A 178 -3.12 -10.32 -4.17
CA ILE A 178 -4.15 -11.03 -4.90
C ILE A 178 -4.45 -10.30 -6.19
N TYR A 179 -4.43 -11.02 -7.30
CA TYR A 179 -4.94 -10.58 -8.59
C TYR A 179 -6.27 -11.27 -8.86
N ILE A 180 -7.26 -10.49 -9.29
CA ILE A 180 -8.59 -10.99 -9.60
C ILE A 180 -8.96 -10.51 -11.00
N ASP A 181 -9.14 -11.45 -11.91
CA ASP A 181 -9.71 -11.17 -13.23
C ASP A 181 -11.24 -11.15 -13.11
N LEU A 182 -11.84 -9.99 -13.32
CA LEU A 182 -13.29 -9.80 -13.24
C LEU A 182 -13.98 -9.92 -14.61
N THR A 183 -13.22 -10.09 -15.69
CA THR A 183 -13.77 -10.15 -17.06
C THR A 183 -14.66 -11.36 -17.30
N SER A 184 -14.45 -12.44 -16.57
CA SER A 184 -15.31 -13.63 -16.61
C SER A 184 -16.71 -13.40 -16.05
N GLY A 185 -16.91 -12.36 -15.22
CA GLY A 185 -18.14 -12.12 -14.46
C GLY A 185 -18.41 -13.13 -13.33
N HIS A 186 -17.47 -14.08 -13.09
CA HIS A 186 -17.62 -15.09 -12.03
C HIS A 186 -17.46 -14.50 -10.63
N PHE A 187 -16.68 -13.42 -10.49
CA PHE A 187 -16.36 -12.84 -9.22
C PHE A 187 -16.77 -11.38 -9.18
N ARG A 188 -17.27 -10.95 -8.03
CA ARG A 188 -17.71 -9.57 -7.82
C ARG A 188 -17.17 -9.00 -6.52
N PRO A 189 -16.52 -7.82 -6.54
CA PRO A 189 -16.21 -7.07 -5.33
C PRO A 189 -17.51 -6.60 -4.66
N THR A 190 -17.66 -6.85 -3.38
CA THR A 190 -18.84 -6.51 -2.59
C THR A 190 -18.41 -5.82 -1.31
N LEU A 191 -19.02 -4.70 -0.98
CA LEU A 191 -18.83 -4.04 0.29
C LEU A 191 -19.71 -4.69 1.36
N VAL A 192 -19.07 -5.18 2.42
CA VAL A 192 -19.72 -5.84 3.55
C VAL A 192 -19.48 -5.02 4.81
N THR A 193 -20.50 -4.85 5.64
CA THR A 193 -20.38 -4.11 6.90
C THR A 193 -20.69 -5.00 8.10
N ALA A 194 -20.18 -4.63 9.27
CA ALA A 194 -20.51 -5.30 10.51
C ALA A 194 -22.00 -5.19 10.84
N ASN A 195 -22.67 -4.11 10.39
CA ASN A 195 -24.11 -3.89 10.58
C ASN A 195 -24.95 -4.93 9.86
N ASP A 196 -24.52 -5.48 8.74
CA ASP A 196 -25.21 -6.56 8.01
C ASP A 196 -25.44 -7.79 8.91
N PHE A 197 -24.67 -7.90 9.96
CA PHE A 197 -24.68 -9.01 10.92
C PHE A 197 -25.12 -8.57 12.33
N GLY A 198 -25.74 -7.38 12.45
CA GLY A 198 -26.21 -6.84 13.73
C GLY A 198 -25.08 -6.48 14.71
N LYS A 199 -23.90 -6.12 14.22
CA LYS A 199 -22.72 -5.74 15.01
C LYS A 199 -22.21 -4.37 14.60
N LYS A 200 -21.68 -3.60 15.56
CA LYS A 200 -20.96 -2.35 15.25
C LYS A 200 -19.57 -2.60 14.67
N LEU A 201 -18.90 -3.61 15.17
CA LEU A 201 -17.57 -4.02 14.77
C LEU A 201 -17.54 -5.54 14.63
N LEU A 202 -16.91 -6.04 13.59
CA LEU A 202 -16.71 -7.47 13.33
C LEU A 202 -15.35 -7.70 12.67
N SER A 203 -14.72 -8.84 12.89
CA SER A 203 -13.45 -9.15 12.21
C SER A 203 -13.68 -9.43 10.73
N VAL A 204 -12.65 -9.18 9.89
CA VAL A 204 -12.70 -9.50 8.46
C VAL A 204 -12.99 -10.98 8.26
N ASP A 205 -12.36 -11.85 9.06
CA ASP A 205 -12.59 -13.30 9.01
C ASP A 205 -14.07 -13.66 9.17
N SER A 206 -14.70 -13.06 10.19
CA SER A 206 -16.12 -13.31 10.46
C SER A 206 -17.03 -12.75 9.37
N MET A 207 -16.72 -11.58 8.82
CA MET A 207 -17.47 -11.01 7.69
C MET A 207 -17.31 -11.88 6.44
N ALA A 208 -16.08 -12.25 6.08
CA ALA A 208 -15.78 -13.13 4.95
C ALA A 208 -16.50 -14.47 5.03
N GLN A 209 -16.47 -15.10 6.20
CA GLN A 209 -17.16 -16.39 6.42
C GLN A 209 -18.69 -16.24 6.26
N ARG A 210 -19.28 -15.18 6.82
CA ARG A 210 -20.73 -14.97 6.82
C ARG A 210 -21.30 -14.62 5.43
N CYS A 211 -20.50 -13.97 4.57
CA CYS A 211 -20.89 -13.70 3.19
C CYS A 211 -20.31 -14.71 2.19
N ALA A 212 -19.72 -15.82 2.64
CA ALA A 212 -19.10 -16.86 1.82
C ALA A 212 -18.06 -16.30 0.80
N ALA A 213 -17.28 -15.32 1.23
CA ALA A 213 -16.28 -14.70 0.37
C ALA A 213 -15.15 -15.66 0.02
N VAL A 214 -14.73 -15.66 -1.26
CA VAL A 214 -13.53 -16.37 -1.72
C VAL A 214 -12.29 -15.72 -1.12
N CYS A 215 -12.24 -14.39 -1.13
CA CYS A 215 -11.25 -13.62 -0.39
C CYS A 215 -11.83 -12.28 0.10
N ALA A 216 -11.24 -11.71 1.13
CA ALA A 216 -11.64 -10.43 1.68
C ALA A 216 -10.47 -9.68 2.29
N VAL A 217 -10.53 -8.35 2.24
CA VAL A 217 -9.64 -7.44 2.95
C VAL A 217 -10.45 -6.46 3.78
N ASN A 218 -9.82 -5.84 4.79
CA ASN A 218 -10.43 -4.72 5.48
C ASN A 218 -10.71 -3.56 4.51
N GLY A 219 -11.72 -2.76 4.83
CA GLY A 219 -12.13 -1.62 4.02
C GLY A 219 -11.59 -0.28 4.50
N GLY A 220 -12.49 0.73 4.57
CA GLY A 220 -12.16 2.11 4.89
C GLY A 220 -12.06 2.42 6.38
N PHE A 221 -11.80 3.69 6.67
CA PHE A 221 -11.63 4.20 8.02
C PHE A 221 -12.94 4.25 8.82
N TYR A 222 -12.81 4.21 10.12
CA TYR A 222 -13.94 4.30 11.05
C TYR A 222 -13.54 4.99 12.36
N SER A 223 -14.51 5.53 13.05
CA SER A 223 -14.33 6.14 14.37
C SER A 223 -14.39 5.09 15.50
N PRO A 224 -13.86 5.40 16.69
CA PRO A 224 -13.85 4.47 17.81
C PRO A 224 -15.24 3.96 18.25
N ASP A 225 -16.29 4.71 17.98
CA ASP A 225 -17.70 4.35 18.24
C ASP A 225 -18.30 3.43 17.16
N GLY A 226 -17.52 3.08 16.12
CA GLY A 226 -17.90 2.12 15.10
C GLY A 226 -18.62 2.75 13.90
N ASN A 227 -18.60 4.06 13.74
CA ASN A 227 -19.17 4.72 12.58
C ASN A 227 -18.15 4.78 11.44
N HIS A 228 -18.60 4.53 10.20
CA HIS A 228 -17.77 4.68 9.02
C HIS A 228 -17.35 6.15 8.82
N GLN A 229 -16.12 6.38 8.36
CA GLN A 229 -15.59 7.72 8.07
C GLN A 229 -15.37 7.91 6.56
N GLY A 230 -16.21 8.74 5.95
CA GLY A 230 -16.18 9.03 4.52
C GLY A 230 -17.38 8.44 3.79
N LEU A 231 -17.32 8.47 2.47
CA LEU A 231 -18.40 7.96 1.62
C LEU A 231 -18.60 6.45 1.81
N LEU A 232 -19.85 6.04 1.98
CA LEU A 232 -20.26 4.64 1.89
C LEU A 232 -21.59 4.54 1.14
N ILE A 233 -21.56 3.84 0.01
CA ILE A 233 -22.75 3.50 -0.78
C ILE A 233 -22.79 1.98 -0.92
N ARG A 234 -23.97 1.38 -0.75
CA ARG A 234 -24.20 -0.04 -0.99
C ARG A 234 -25.57 -0.28 -1.62
N GLY A 235 -25.61 -1.07 -2.69
CA GLY A 235 -26.85 -1.28 -3.45
C GLY A 235 -27.50 0.02 -3.95
N GLY A 236 -26.68 1.01 -4.30
CA GLY A 236 -27.15 2.35 -4.71
C GLY A 236 -27.62 3.25 -3.56
N ILE A 237 -27.59 2.77 -2.31
CA ILE A 237 -28.06 3.54 -1.14
C ILE A 237 -26.87 4.22 -0.45
N LEU A 238 -26.98 5.53 -0.24
CA LEU A 238 -26.00 6.34 0.51
C LEU A 238 -26.16 6.09 2.01
N GLU A 239 -25.19 5.36 2.60
CA GLU A 239 -25.18 5.00 4.04
C GLU A 239 -24.30 5.95 4.87
N SER A 240 -23.26 6.51 4.26
CA SER A 240 -22.38 7.51 4.90
C SER A 240 -21.96 8.56 3.88
N TYR A 241 -21.94 9.80 4.31
CA TYR A 241 -21.65 10.95 3.47
C TYR A 241 -20.14 11.17 3.27
N PRO A 242 -19.73 11.83 2.18
CA PRO A 242 -18.35 12.22 1.95
C PRO A 242 -17.97 13.40 2.85
N ASN A 243 -17.57 13.13 4.09
CA ASN A 243 -17.15 14.16 5.03
C ASN A 243 -15.67 14.59 4.87
N PHE A 244 -14.94 13.96 3.96
CA PHE A 244 -13.57 14.25 3.58
C PHE A 244 -13.41 14.21 2.07
N ASP A 245 -12.47 15.00 1.55
CA ASP A 245 -12.08 14.96 0.14
C ASP A 245 -11.12 13.79 -0.10
N ARG A 246 -11.67 12.59 -0.09
CA ARG A 246 -10.92 11.33 -0.19
C ARG A 246 -11.26 10.59 -1.48
N PRO A 247 -10.28 9.86 -2.04
CA PRO A 247 -10.57 8.95 -3.14
C PRO A 247 -11.49 7.83 -2.69
N VAL A 248 -12.18 7.26 -3.64
CA VAL A 248 -13.10 6.15 -3.44
C VAL A 248 -12.71 4.95 -4.29
N PHE A 249 -13.00 3.77 -3.78
CA PHE A 249 -13.20 2.56 -4.57
C PHE A 249 -14.70 2.42 -4.81
N ALA A 250 -15.12 2.34 -6.07
CA ALA A 250 -16.53 2.19 -6.43
C ALA A 250 -16.74 1.12 -7.49
N THR A 251 -17.90 0.46 -7.41
CA THR A 251 -18.43 -0.42 -8.45
C THR A 251 -19.70 0.21 -9.03
N THR A 252 -19.88 0.08 -10.33
CA THR A 252 -21.09 0.54 -11.03
C THR A 252 -22.05 -0.61 -11.27
N MET A 253 -23.33 -0.30 -11.56
CA MET A 253 -24.34 -1.30 -11.85
C MET A 253 -24.00 -2.17 -13.07
N ASP A 254 -23.21 -1.66 -14.03
CA ASP A 254 -22.68 -2.40 -15.18
C ASP A 254 -21.37 -3.15 -14.87
N GLY A 255 -20.96 -3.22 -13.61
CA GLY A 255 -19.82 -4.02 -13.11
C GLY A 255 -18.44 -3.38 -13.30
N LYS A 256 -18.35 -2.12 -13.74
CA LYS A 256 -17.08 -1.42 -13.85
C LYS A 256 -16.54 -0.99 -12.49
N ILE A 257 -15.22 -0.89 -12.38
CA ILE A 257 -14.54 -0.38 -11.19
C ILE A 257 -14.03 1.03 -11.45
N HIS A 258 -14.22 1.88 -10.45
CA HIS A 258 -13.61 3.20 -10.39
C HIS A 258 -12.76 3.31 -9.11
N ILE A 259 -11.54 3.82 -9.26
CA ILE A 259 -10.64 4.16 -8.14
C ILE A 259 -10.14 5.59 -8.37
N GLY A 260 -10.51 6.50 -7.49
CA GLY A 260 -10.14 7.91 -7.62
C GLY A 260 -11.14 8.86 -6.98
N SER A 261 -11.10 10.11 -7.37
CA SER A 261 -12.08 11.10 -6.91
C SER A 261 -13.47 10.79 -7.48
N LEU A 262 -14.47 10.91 -6.63
CA LEU A 262 -15.87 10.80 -7.03
C LEU A 262 -16.55 12.15 -6.72
N PRO A 263 -16.88 12.95 -7.74
CA PRO A 263 -17.57 14.22 -7.52
C PRO A 263 -18.86 14.02 -6.73
N PHE A 264 -19.06 14.85 -5.72
CA PHE A 264 -20.26 14.88 -4.89
C PHE A 264 -20.87 16.27 -4.99
N THR A 265 -22.15 16.33 -5.20
CA THR A 265 -22.93 17.57 -5.10
C THR A 265 -24.26 17.26 -4.44
N GLY A 266 -24.59 18.01 -3.40
CA GLY A 266 -25.91 18.00 -2.83
C GLY A 266 -26.73 19.23 -3.26
N VAL A 267 -28.04 19.12 -3.24
CA VAL A 267 -28.95 20.22 -3.53
C VAL A 267 -30.05 20.25 -2.47
N LEU A 268 -30.21 21.38 -1.80
CA LEU A 268 -31.41 21.68 -1.03
C LEU A 268 -32.41 22.32 -1.97
N LYS A 269 -33.58 21.68 -2.16
CA LYS A 269 -34.70 22.20 -2.94
C LYS A 269 -35.85 22.57 -2.01
N SER A 270 -36.55 23.63 -2.33
CA SER A 270 -37.81 23.93 -1.66
C SER A 270 -39.00 23.72 -2.60
N SER A 271 -40.17 23.41 -2.04
CA SER A 271 -41.42 23.15 -2.78
C SER A 271 -41.84 24.33 -3.69
N ASN A 272 -41.34 25.54 -3.43
CA ASN A 272 -41.59 26.72 -4.25
C ASN A 272 -40.55 26.96 -5.36
N GLY A 273 -39.71 25.94 -5.67
CA GLY A 273 -38.80 25.90 -6.81
C GLY A 273 -37.44 26.55 -6.57
N ARG A 274 -37.11 26.94 -5.33
CA ARG A 274 -35.77 27.47 -4.97
C ARG A 274 -34.81 26.32 -4.73
N SER A 275 -33.53 26.52 -5.05
CA SER A 275 -32.50 25.50 -4.80
C SER A 275 -31.16 26.10 -4.43
N ILE A 276 -30.43 25.44 -3.56
CA ILE A 276 -29.04 25.76 -3.20
C ILE A 276 -28.21 24.48 -3.30
N ARG A 277 -27.07 24.58 -3.99
CA ARG A 277 -26.07 23.51 -4.02
C ARG A 277 -25.20 23.55 -2.78
N PHE A 278 -24.78 22.36 -2.31
CA PHE A 278 -23.75 22.22 -1.29
C PHE A 278 -22.73 21.18 -1.70
N ASP A 279 -21.49 21.40 -1.27
CA ASP A 279 -20.30 20.73 -1.80
C ASP A 279 -19.85 19.55 -0.93
N ALA A 280 -20.28 19.50 0.33
CA ALA A 280 -19.90 18.47 1.27
C ALA A 280 -20.90 18.28 2.40
N VAL A 281 -20.75 17.20 3.17
CA VAL A 281 -21.55 16.89 4.36
C VAL A 281 -20.63 16.67 5.55
N ASP A 282 -21.01 17.19 6.73
CA ASP A 282 -20.32 17.03 8.02
C ASP A 282 -18.80 17.40 7.97
N LYS A 283 -18.45 18.34 7.11
CA LYS A 283 -17.10 18.90 6.93
C LYS A 283 -17.10 20.36 7.40
N LYS A 284 -15.96 20.85 7.87
CA LYS A 284 -15.76 22.28 8.09
C LYS A 284 -15.55 22.95 6.71
N PRO A 285 -16.41 23.89 6.29
CA PRO A 285 -16.29 24.51 4.99
C PRO A 285 -15.10 25.47 4.91
N GLY A 286 -14.52 25.58 3.71
CA GLY A 286 -13.70 26.71 3.31
C GLY A 286 -14.53 27.97 3.10
N TYR A 287 -13.88 29.12 2.94
CA TYR A 287 -14.57 30.40 2.69
C TYR A 287 -15.32 30.32 1.35
N GLY A 288 -16.64 30.52 1.39
CA GLY A 288 -17.52 30.46 0.20
C GLY A 288 -18.09 29.08 -0.11
N GLU A 289 -17.56 27.99 0.45
CA GLU A 289 -18.20 26.67 0.36
C GLU A 289 -19.53 26.64 1.10
N VAL A 290 -20.43 25.77 0.64
CA VAL A 290 -21.69 25.46 1.33
C VAL A 290 -21.63 24.00 1.75
N VAL A 291 -21.89 23.75 3.03
CA VAL A 291 -21.83 22.40 3.62
C VAL A 291 -23.14 22.10 4.34
N LEU A 292 -23.62 20.88 4.21
CA LEU A 292 -24.73 20.35 4.99
C LEU A 292 -24.20 19.72 6.27
N LEU A 293 -24.61 20.18 7.43
CA LEU A 293 -24.44 19.49 8.70
C LEU A 293 -25.65 18.62 8.97
N THR A 294 -25.42 17.33 9.23
CA THR A 294 -26.48 16.37 9.56
C THR A 294 -26.82 16.41 11.06
N PRO A 295 -27.94 15.83 11.51
CA PRO A 295 -28.26 15.72 12.94
C PRO A 295 -27.19 15.01 13.78
N GLY A 296 -26.35 14.18 13.15
CA GLY A 296 -25.27 13.42 13.77
C GLY A 296 -23.87 14.00 13.63
N HIS A 297 -23.73 15.21 13.09
CA HIS A 297 -22.42 15.83 12.83
C HIS A 297 -21.53 15.94 14.09
N PRO A 298 -20.20 15.88 13.94
CA PRO A 298 -19.27 15.97 15.05
C PRO A 298 -19.39 17.29 15.82
N LYS A 299 -19.40 17.26 17.15
CA LYS A 299 -19.49 18.43 18.02
C LYS A 299 -18.49 19.53 17.66
N ARG A 300 -17.27 19.16 17.23
CA ARG A 300 -16.20 20.10 16.79
C ARG A 300 -16.59 20.99 15.62
N ILE A 301 -17.58 20.59 14.81
CA ILE A 301 -18.05 21.35 13.65
C ILE A 301 -19.15 22.32 14.06
N SER A 302 -19.91 22.01 15.12
CA SER A 302 -21.04 22.84 15.60
C SER A 302 -20.64 23.99 16.50
N GLU A 303 -19.33 24.15 16.77
CA GLU A 303 -18.81 25.28 17.57
C GLU A 303 -18.51 26.47 16.62
N ASN A 304 -19.08 27.64 16.93
CA ASN A 304 -18.82 28.92 16.22
C ASN A 304 -19.16 28.89 14.72
N LEU A 305 -20.40 28.58 14.37
CA LEU A 305 -20.87 28.67 12.99
C LEU A 305 -21.03 30.12 12.55
N VAL A 306 -19.95 30.75 12.11
CA VAL A 306 -19.97 32.10 11.53
C VAL A 306 -20.52 32.05 10.10
N GLY A 307 -21.23 33.10 9.64
CA GLY A 307 -21.75 33.22 8.28
C GLY A 307 -23.23 32.86 8.15
N SER A 308 -23.67 32.56 6.94
CA SER A 308 -25.07 32.25 6.63
C SER A 308 -25.47 30.81 6.92
N LYS A 309 -26.66 30.63 7.48
CA LYS A 309 -27.22 29.30 7.83
C LYS A 309 -28.69 29.21 7.45
N ILE A 310 -29.09 28.02 6.95
CA ILE A 310 -30.48 27.57 6.89
C ILE A 310 -30.60 26.40 7.84
N ILE A 311 -31.41 26.55 8.86
CA ILE A 311 -31.69 25.53 9.87
C ILE A 311 -32.93 24.78 9.42
N ILE A 312 -32.87 23.44 9.38
CA ILE A 312 -33.91 22.58 8.86
C ILE A 312 -34.29 21.57 9.94
N SER A 313 -35.57 21.47 10.25
CA SER A 313 -36.16 20.49 11.15
C SER A 313 -37.38 19.87 10.47
N ASP A 314 -37.51 18.54 10.54
CA ASP A 314 -38.65 17.80 9.95
C ASP A 314 -38.93 18.18 8.48
N TYR A 315 -37.85 18.31 7.68
CA TYR A 315 -37.90 18.70 6.27
C TYR A 315 -38.55 20.06 6.01
N LYS A 316 -38.51 20.97 7.01
CA LYS A 316 -38.96 22.36 6.87
C LYS A 316 -37.88 23.30 7.34
N VAL A 317 -37.81 24.47 6.69
CA VAL A 317 -36.95 25.56 7.13
C VAL A 317 -37.43 26.08 8.48
N GLU A 318 -36.65 25.91 9.53
CA GLU A 318 -36.93 26.43 10.87
C GLU A 318 -36.52 27.91 10.97
N LYS A 319 -35.34 28.24 10.42
CA LYS A 319 -34.81 29.60 10.47
C LYS A 319 -33.73 29.82 9.41
N VAL A 320 -33.67 31.02 8.82
CA VAL A 320 -32.55 31.51 8.05
C VAL A 320 -31.85 32.60 8.85
N THR A 321 -30.54 32.47 9.11
CA THR A 321 -29.86 33.40 10.04
C THR A 321 -28.37 33.50 9.76
N THR A 322 -27.79 34.63 10.21
CA THR A 322 -26.35 34.83 10.35
C THR A 322 -25.90 34.80 11.81
N ASP A 323 -26.84 34.73 12.75
CA ASP A 323 -26.54 34.69 14.21
C ASP A 323 -25.85 33.38 14.60
N ASP A 324 -25.17 33.39 15.75
CA ASP A 324 -24.63 32.19 16.34
C ASP A 324 -25.75 31.18 16.71
N VAL A 325 -25.50 29.93 16.41
CA VAL A 325 -26.44 28.83 16.65
C VAL A 325 -25.87 27.90 17.71
N ASN A 326 -26.44 27.97 18.93
CA ASN A 326 -25.94 27.24 20.08
C ASN A 326 -26.49 25.81 20.23
N ASN A 327 -27.54 25.43 19.53
CA ASN A 327 -28.15 24.10 19.60
C ASN A 327 -28.41 23.53 18.21
N THR A 328 -27.49 22.69 17.77
CA THR A 328 -27.51 22.06 16.45
C THR A 328 -28.02 20.63 16.47
N LYS A 329 -28.26 20.03 17.64
CA LYS A 329 -28.70 18.63 17.78
C LYS A 329 -30.07 18.38 17.15
N GLY A 330 -30.18 17.30 16.40
CA GLY A 330 -31.41 16.87 15.77
C GLY A 330 -31.81 17.67 14.51
N ARG A 331 -30.96 18.57 14.04
CA ARG A 331 -31.26 19.46 12.92
C ARG A 331 -30.28 19.24 11.76
N TYR A 332 -30.74 19.44 10.55
CA TYR A 332 -29.87 19.71 9.42
C TYR A 332 -29.55 21.19 9.36
N ILE A 333 -28.32 21.56 9.05
CA ILE A 333 -27.92 22.97 8.90
C ILE A 333 -27.15 23.11 7.59
N LEU A 334 -27.71 23.81 6.64
CA LEU A 334 -26.96 24.26 5.49
C LEU A 334 -26.16 25.50 5.89
N TRP A 335 -24.83 25.43 5.80
CA TRP A 335 -23.93 26.43 6.35
C TRP A 335 -22.87 26.87 5.34
N SER A 336 -22.64 28.20 5.28
CA SER A 336 -21.48 28.79 4.63
C SER A 336 -20.83 29.82 5.56
N PRO A 337 -19.49 29.85 5.71
CA PRO A 337 -18.80 30.92 6.45
C PRO A 337 -18.95 32.29 5.80
N ALA A 338 -19.26 32.32 4.50
CA ALA A 338 -19.55 33.59 3.80
C ALA A 338 -21.00 34.04 4.02
N LEU A 339 -21.24 35.34 3.86
CA LEU A 339 -22.60 35.87 3.77
C LEU A 339 -23.20 35.50 2.42
N ARG A 340 -24.36 34.88 2.43
CA ARG A 340 -25.04 34.34 1.25
C ARG A 340 -26.43 34.96 1.10
N ASP A 341 -26.62 35.75 0.05
CA ASP A 341 -27.93 36.36 -0.24
C ASP A 341 -28.94 35.35 -0.79
N ASP A 342 -28.49 34.30 -1.47
CA ASP A 342 -29.33 33.23 -1.95
C ASP A 342 -29.98 32.42 -0.81
N PHE A 343 -29.37 32.36 0.38
CA PHE A 343 -29.99 31.74 1.55
C PHE A 343 -31.26 32.50 2.01
N LYS A 344 -31.27 33.83 1.86
CA LYS A 344 -32.42 34.67 2.22
C LYS A 344 -33.66 34.44 1.36
N ALA A 345 -33.48 33.72 0.22
CA ALA A 345 -34.62 33.34 -0.61
C ALA A 345 -35.49 32.28 0.06
N PHE A 346 -34.94 31.46 1.00
CA PHE A 346 -35.72 30.50 1.78
C PHE A 346 -36.40 31.19 2.96
N GLN A 347 -37.62 30.77 3.28
CA GLN A 347 -38.40 31.37 4.36
C GLN A 347 -38.74 30.31 5.40
N GLU A 348 -38.97 30.73 6.62
CA GLU A 348 -39.44 29.87 7.70
C GLU A 348 -40.76 29.20 7.31
N GLY A 349 -40.83 27.87 7.49
CA GLY A 349 -41.96 27.03 7.07
C GLY A 349 -41.88 26.47 5.66
N ASP A 350 -40.92 26.90 4.82
CA ASP A 350 -40.73 26.29 3.49
C ASP A 350 -40.45 24.79 3.64
N GLU A 351 -41.21 23.97 2.91
CA GLU A 351 -40.91 22.54 2.80
C GLU A 351 -39.72 22.34 1.88
N VAL A 352 -38.78 21.48 2.32
CA VAL A 352 -37.51 21.27 1.62
C VAL A 352 -37.18 19.80 1.45
N GLU A 353 -36.47 19.49 0.37
CA GLU A 353 -35.93 18.19 0.04
C GLU A 353 -34.42 18.28 -0.15
N LEU A 354 -33.71 17.22 0.28
CA LEU A 354 -32.28 17.08 0.07
C LEU A 354 -32.03 16.05 -1.03
N GLU A 355 -31.45 16.48 -2.14
CA GLU A 355 -31.02 15.62 -3.23
C GLU A 355 -29.50 15.48 -3.22
N PHE A 356 -28.99 14.31 -3.56
CA PHE A 356 -27.57 14.01 -3.66
C PHE A 356 -27.24 13.49 -5.05
N MET A 357 -26.21 14.07 -5.67
CA MET A 357 -25.66 13.62 -6.93
C MET A 357 -24.23 13.14 -6.70
N LEU A 358 -23.94 11.95 -7.13
CA LEU A 358 -22.65 11.31 -6.97
C LEU A 358 -22.13 10.82 -8.33
N GLY A 359 -20.82 10.99 -8.56
CA GLY A 359 -20.19 10.56 -9.78
C GLY A 359 -20.36 11.51 -10.96
N MET A 360 -19.91 11.05 -12.12
CA MET A 360 -20.06 11.75 -13.39
C MET A 360 -21.40 11.37 -14.04
N THR A 361 -21.91 12.23 -14.89
CA THR A 361 -23.14 11.97 -15.66
C THR A 361 -23.08 10.60 -16.35
N GLY A 362 -24.08 9.76 -16.10
CA GLY A 362 -24.19 8.41 -16.68
C GLY A 362 -23.46 7.30 -15.90
N MET A 363 -22.88 7.61 -14.72
CA MET A 363 -22.29 6.61 -13.83
C MET A 363 -23.33 6.21 -12.77
N GLU A 364 -23.88 5.00 -12.89
CA GLU A 364 -24.77 4.44 -11.88
C GLU A 364 -23.94 3.66 -10.84
N ILE A 365 -23.75 4.24 -9.68
CA ILE A 365 -22.95 3.65 -8.59
C ILE A 365 -23.75 2.56 -7.89
N GLU A 366 -23.26 1.33 -7.93
CA GLU A 366 -23.78 0.23 -7.11
C GLU A 366 -23.23 0.29 -5.69
N SER A 367 -21.90 0.42 -5.57
CA SER A 367 -21.27 0.57 -4.26
C SER A 367 -20.06 1.50 -4.32
N ALA A 368 -19.79 2.22 -3.23
CA ALA A 368 -18.61 3.07 -3.11
C ALA A 368 -18.11 3.12 -1.68
N LEU A 369 -16.79 3.13 -1.52
CA LEU A 369 -16.10 3.20 -0.24
C LEU A 369 -15.01 4.28 -0.28
N GLY A 370 -15.19 5.33 0.52
CA GLY A 370 -14.18 6.37 0.71
C GLY A 370 -13.05 5.88 1.63
N ALA A 371 -11.81 6.01 1.18
CA ALA A 371 -10.62 5.68 1.96
C ALA A 371 -9.43 6.56 1.53
N GLY A 372 -8.25 6.02 1.27
CA GLY A 372 -7.13 6.77 0.73
C GLY A 372 -5.92 6.90 1.67
N PRO A 373 -4.95 7.71 1.27
CA PRO A 373 -4.89 8.49 0.03
C PRO A 373 -4.71 7.66 -1.25
N MET A 374 -4.71 8.33 -2.41
CA MET A 374 -4.19 7.72 -3.64
C MET A 374 -2.73 7.35 -3.45
N LEU A 375 -2.32 6.26 -4.05
CA LEU A 375 -0.94 5.75 -4.04
C LEU A 375 -0.31 5.80 -5.44
N VAL A 376 -1.09 5.39 -6.44
CA VAL A 376 -0.68 5.35 -7.85
C VAL A 376 -1.79 5.94 -8.70
N SER A 377 -1.43 6.80 -9.65
CA SER A 377 -2.34 7.38 -10.62
C SER A 377 -1.67 7.38 -11.99
N ASN A 378 -2.35 6.86 -13.01
CA ASN A 378 -1.80 6.75 -14.37
C ASN A 378 -0.42 6.06 -14.43
N GLY A 379 -0.20 5.03 -13.60
CA GLY A 379 1.05 4.30 -13.53
C GLY A 379 2.18 5.02 -12.77
N GLU A 380 1.96 6.24 -12.25
CA GLU A 380 2.94 7.00 -11.49
C GLU A 380 2.59 7.09 -10.01
N ILE A 381 3.61 7.11 -9.15
CA ILE A 381 3.44 7.27 -7.72
C ILE A 381 2.86 8.67 -7.46
N ASN A 382 1.71 8.69 -6.82
CA ASN A 382 0.98 9.92 -6.50
C ASN A 382 0.36 9.80 -5.10
N VAL A 383 1.20 9.92 -4.08
CA VAL A 383 0.72 9.97 -2.69
C VAL A 383 0.22 11.37 -2.41
N ASP A 384 -1.10 11.54 -2.54
CA ASP A 384 -1.75 12.82 -2.28
C ASP A 384 -1.68 13.20 -0.80
N ARG A 385 -1.20 14.43 -0.54
CA ARG A 385 -1.10 15.02 0.79
C ARG A 385 -2.20 16.03 1.09
N ASN A 386 -3.23 16.10 0.26
CA ASN A 386 -4.28 17.13 0.39
C ASN A 386 -5.04 17.04 1.73
N GLY A 387 -4.34 17.37 2.80
CA GLY A 387 -4.87 17.87 4.06
C GLY A 387 -5.49 16.87 5.04
N ASP A 388 -6.01 15.75 4.62
CA ASP A 388 -6.84 14.88 5.46
C ASP A 388 -6.09 13.76 6.19
N PHE A 389 -4.82 13.56 5.85
CA PHE A 389 -4.01 12.49 6.44
C PHE A 389 -2.88 13.08 7.29
N ARG A 390 -2.81 12.65 8.55
CA ARG A 390 -1.76 13.07 9.49
C ARG A 390 -0.39 12.57 9.02
N ASN A 391 0.65 13.34 9.30
CA ASN A 391 2.03 12.99 8.93
C ASN A 391 2.48 11.63 9.49
N ASP A 392 2.04 11.25 10.68
CA ASP A 392 2.35 9.93 11.26
C ASP A 392 1.73 8.77 10.46
N VAL A 393 0.58 8.98 9.82
CA VAL A 393 -0.04 8.01 8.90
C VAL A 393 0.74 7.94 7.59
N VAL A 394 1.15 9.09 7.04
CA VAL A 394 1.85 9.15 5.73
C VAL A 394 3.28 8.64 5.83
N LEU A 395 4.04 9.10 6.83
CA LEU A 395 5.49 8.88 6.95
C LEU A 395 5.83 7.72 7.90
N GLY A 396 4.91 7.30 8.76
CA GLY A 396 5.12 6.20 9.68
C GLY A 396 5.07 4.84 8.99
N ARG A 397 6.01 3.94 9.31
CA ARG A 397 5.93 2.53 8.87
C ARG A 397 4.90 1.77 9.69
N ALA A 398 3.98 1.12 8.99
CA ALA A 398 2.89 0.35 9.59
C ALA A 398 2.47 -0.79 8.65
N PRO A 399 1.67 -1.78 9.12
CA PRO A 399 0.92 -2.64 8.23
C PRO A 399 0.04 -1.82 7.30
N ARG A 400 -0.12 -2.24 6.05
CA ARG A 400 -0.90 -1.51 5.03
C ARG A 400 -1.83 -2.44 4.29
N THR A 401 -2.95 -1.88 3.83
CA THR A 401 -3.87 -2.52 2.90
C THR A 401 -4.10 -1.58 1.74
N GLY A 402 -4.04 -2.09 0.53
CA GLY A 402 -4.27 -1.30 -0.69
C GLY A 402 -5.12 -2.05 -1.68
N ILE A 403 -5.81 -1.27 -2.53
CA ILE A 403 -6.61 -1.75 -3.64
C ILE A 403 -6.21 -0.98 -4.90
N GLY A 404 -6.14 -1.68 -6.03
CA GLY A 404 -5.74 -1.07 -7.29
C GLY A 404 -6.24 -1.86 -8.49
N LEU A 405 -5.98 -1.31 -9.68
CA LEU A 405 -6.17 -2.00 -10.96
C LEU A 405 -4.84 -2.03 -11.70
N ASP A 406 -4.57 -3.13 -12.40
CA ASP A 406 -3.46 -3.20 -13.33
C ASP A 406 -3.86 -2.67 -14.74
N LYS A 407 -2.90 -2.68 -15.66
CA LYS A 407 -3.10 -2.23 -17.05
C LYS A 407 -4.14 -3.05 -17.82
N ASP A 408 -4.39 -4.28 -17.41
CA ASP A 408 -5.33 -5.21 -18.03
C ASP A 408 -6.73 -5.15 -17.36
N GLY A 409 -6.88 -4.29 -16.34
CA GLY A 409 -8.12 -4.10 -15.59
C GLY A 409 -8.36 -5.13 -14.48
N ARG A 410 -7.37 -5.98 -14.17
CA ARG A 410 -7.49 -6.90 -13.04
C ARG A 410 -7.46 -6.13 -11.73
N LEU A 411 -8.30 -6.53 -10.79
CA LEU A 411 -8.29 -5.98 -9.45
C LEU A 411 -7.09 -6.54 -8.67
N ILE A 412 -6.34 -5.64 -8.02
CA ILE A 412 -5.21 -5.97 -7.17
C ILE A 412 -5.55 -5.63 -5.72
N LEU A 413 -5.45 -6.61 -4.84
CA LEU A 413 -5.52 -6.40 -3.39
C LEU A 413 -4.15 -6.70 -2.79
N VAL A 414 -3.64 -5.78 -1.98
CA VAL A 414 -2.33 -5.91 -1.33
C VAL A 414 -2.46 -5.72 0.16
N VAL A 415 -1.93 -6.67 0.94
CA VAL A 415 -1.77 -6.52 2.38
C VAL A 415 -0.30 -6.70 2.74
N LEU A 416 0.29 -5.67 3.33
CA LEU A 416 1.64 -5.66 3.86
C LEU A 416 1.59 -5.79 5.37
N GLU A 417 2.26 -6.78 5.93
CA GLU A 417 2.47 -6.91 7.37
C GLU A 417 3.40 -5.83 7.91
N GLY A 418 3.42 -5.62 9.21
CA GLY A 418 4.32 -4.62 9.80
C GLY A 418 4.39 -4.71 11.32
N ARG A 419 5.15 -3.77 11.94
CA ARG A 419 5.39 -3.70 13.39
C ARG A 419 6.07 -4.94 13.97
N ASN A 420 6.73 -5.72 13.14
CA ASN A 420 7.54 -6.88 13.54
C ASN A 420 8.95 -6.72 12.94
N PRO A 421 9.92 -6.20 13.70
CA PRO A 421 11.28 -5.93 13.19
C PRO A 421 12.00 -7.16 12.62
N LEU A 422 11.66 -8.36 13.08
CA LEU A 422 12.28 -9.60 12.62
C LEU A 422 11.56 -10.25 11.44
N GLY A 423 10.28 -9.91 11.20
CA GLY A 423 9.46 -10.51 10.15
C GLY A 423 8.99 -9.52 9.09
N SER A 424 8.46 -8.39 9.50
CA SER A 424 8.01 -7.32 8.60
C SER A 424 7.96 -5.99 9.32
N ILE A 425 8.76 -5.04 8.87
CA ILE A 425 8.81 -3.68 9.46
C ILE A 425 7.61 -2.82 9.05
N GLY A 426 6.87 -3.23 8.01
CA GLY A 426 5.84 -2.42 7.38
C GLY A 426 6.39 -1.41 6.38
N ALA A 427 5.54 -0.47 5.95
CA ALA A 427 5.91 0.59 5.03
C ALA A 427 5.25 1.92 5.39
N ASN A 428 5.89 3.04 5.04
CA ASN A 428 5.21 4.31 4.89
C ASN A 428 4.40 4.33 3.58
N LEU A 429 3.59 5.36 3.33
CA LEU A 429 2.72 5.37 2.16
C LEU A 429 3.48 5.51 0.83
N TYR A 430 4.66 6.14 0.80
CA TYR A 430 5.50 6.20 -0.41
C TYR A 430 6.10 4.85 -0.74
N GLU A 431 6.69 4.16 0.25
CA GLU A 431 7.19 2.79 0.10
C GLU A 431 6.06 1.83 -0.32
N PHE A 432 4.85 2.04 0.22
CA PHE A 432 3.70 1.21 -0.14
C PHE A 432 3.19 1.49 -1.56
N ALA A 433 3.24 2.75 -2.00
CA ALA A 433 2.94 3.12 -3.40
C ALA A 433 3.94 2.49 -4.39
N GLU A 434 5.24 2.47 -4.03
CA GLU A 434 6.26 1.75 -4.82
C GLU A 434 5.96 0.26 -4.90
N ILE A 435 5.50 -0.35 -3.81
CA ILE A 435 5.07 -1.76 -3.78
C ILE A 435 3.87 -1.95 -4.72
N MET A 436 2.81 -1.13 -4.62
CA MET A 436 1.64 -1.23 -5.49
C MET A 436 2.02 -1.12 -6.97
N LYS A 437 2.86 -0.14 -7.33
CA LYS A 437 3.38 0.03 -8.70
C LYS A 437 4.22 -1.16 -9.15
N ARG A 438 5.10 -1.69 -8.29
CA ARG A 438 5.93 -2.88 -8.57
C ARG A 438 5.08 -4.10 -8.92
N TYR A 439 3.96 -4.29 -8.24
CA TYR A 439 3.01 -5.39 -8.50
C TYR A 439 1.94 -5.03 -9.54
N GLY A 440 2.21 -4.02 -10.38
CA GLY A 440 1.51 -3.76 -11.63
C GLY A 440 0.36 -2.78 -11.53
N ALA A 441 0.09 -2.17 -10.38
CA ALA A 441 -0.99 -1.19 -10.28
C ALA A 441 -0.72 0.04 -11.15
N VAL A 442 -1.66 0.39 -12.01
CA VAL A 442 -1.67 1.66 -12.78
C VAL A 442 -2.54 2.71 -12.09
N VAL A 443 -3.49 2.27 -11.28
CA VAL A 443 -4.23 3.09 -10.33
C VAL A 443 -4.35 2.34 -9.02
N ALA A 444 -4.13 3.01 -7.88
CA ALA A 444 -4.25 2.39 -6.57
C ALA A 444 -4.52 3.41 -5.47
N MET A 445 -5.23 2.97 -4.44
CA MET A 445 -5.46 3.73 -3.22
C MET A 445 -5.18 2.90 -1.97
N ASN A 446 -4.82 3.58 -0.89
CA ASN A 446 -4.69 2.98 0.43
C ASN A 446 -6.07 2.78 1.07
N LEU A 447 -6.22 1.71 1.81
CA LEU A 447 -7.35 1.44 2.69
C LEU A 447 -6.95 1.68 4.15
N ASP A 448 -7.80 1.34 5.12
CA ASP A 448 -7.39 1.39 6.53
C ASP A 448 -6.22 0.44 6.78
N GLY A 449 -5.30 0.87 7.61
CA GLY A 449 -4.03 0.19 7.84
C GLY A 449 -3.82 -0.22 9.30
N GLY A 450 -2.57 -0.51 9.65
CA GLY A 450 -2.20 -0.86 11.01
C GLY A 450 -2.83 -2.17 11.48
N SER A 451 -3.49 -2.16 12.64
CA SER A 451 -4.15 -3.35 13.20
C SER A 451 -5.39 -3.80 12.45
N SER A 452 -5.90 -3.00 11.52
CA SER A 452 -7.02 -3.36 10.65
C SER A 452 -6.58 -4.20 9.45
N SER A 453 -5.31 -4.10 9.02
CA SER A 453 -4.78 -4.79 7.84
C SER A 453 -4.96 -6.29 7.94
N THR A 454 -5.88 -6.84 7.17
CA THR A 454 -6.24 -8.27 7.21
C THR A 454 -6.57 -8.76 5.81
N LEU A 455 -6.03 -9.93 5.46
CA LEU A 455 -6.38 -10.70 4.28
C LEU A 455 -6.90 -12.08 4.68
N VAL A 456 -8.06 -12.43 4.14
CA VAL A 456 -8.69 -13.74 4.30
C VAL A 456 -8.84 -14.37 2.92
N ILE A 457 -8.51 -15.65 2.79
CA ILE A 457 -8.74 -16.48 1.59
C ILE A 457 -9.36 -17.81 2.02
N ASP A 458 -10.50 -18.18 1.44
CA ASP A 458 -11.25 -19.38 1.79
C ASP A 458 -11.48 -19.52 3.31
N GLY A 459 -11.84 -18.41 3.97
CA GLY A 459 -12.07 -18.34 5.42
C GLY A 459 -10.81 -18.40 6.29
N ILE A 460 -9.61 -18.45 5.68
CA ILE A 460 -8.33 -18.54 6.39
C ILE A 460 -7.57 -17.23 6.26
N ARG A 461 -7.22 -16.61 7.40
CA ARG A 461 -6.37 -15.43 7.43
C ARG A 461 -4.97 -15.79 6.94
N LYS A 462 -4.41 -14.95 6.07
CA LYS A 462 -3.09 -15.15 5.44
C LYS A 462 -1.98 -14.34 6.09
N ASN A 463 -2.30 -13.17 6.63
CA ASN A 463 -1.30 -12.28 7.22
C ASN A 463 -1.29 -12.34 8.75
N PHE A 464 -0.13 -12.05 9.33
CA PHE A 464 0.00 -11.84 10.76
C PHE A 464 -0.50 -10.45 11.17
N VAL A 465 -1.29 -10.38 12.24
CA VAL A 465 -1.73 -9.14 12.88
C VAL A 465 -1.23 -9.14 14.32
N GLN A 466 -0.47 -8.11 14.67
CA GLN A 466 0.02 -7.97 16.05
C GLN A 466 -1.14 -7.71 17.02
N GLY A 467 -1.31 -8.58 18.00
CA GLY A 467 -2.40 -8.52 18.99
C GLY A 467 -3.65 -9.31 18.59
N ALA A 468 -4.75 -9.10 19.33
CA ALA A 468 -6.03 -9.72 18.99
C ALA A 468 -6.61 -9.11 17.71
N SER A 469 -7.32 -9.93 16.93
CA SER A 469 -8.06 -9.45 15.76
C SER A 469 -9.02 -8.34 16.17
N LYS A 470 -8.76 -7.13 15.70
CA LYS A 470 -9.61 -5.98 15.97
C LYS A 470 -10.86 -6.07 15.11
N GLY A 471 -12.04 -5.82 15.71
CA GLY A 471 -13.25 -5.61 14.93
C GLY A 471 -13.13 -4.31 14.12
N ILE A 472 -13.65 -4.33 12.92
CA ILE A 472 -13.72 -3.21 11.98
C ILE A 472 -15.17 -3.03 11.51
N THR A 473 -15.48 -1.93 10.83
CA THR A 473 -16.85 -1.62 10.40
C THR A 473 -17.20 -2.20 9.06
N ASN A 474 -16.24 -2.33 8.15
CA ASN A 474 -16.49 -2.72 6.76
C ASN A 474 -15.29 -3.45 6.16
N ALA A 475 -15.58 -4.28 5.16
CA ALA A 475 -14.62 -5.05 4.39
C ALA A 475 -14.97 -5.03 2.90
N ILE A 476 -13.97 -5.26 2.07
CA ILE A 476 -14.15 -5.56 0.64
C ILE A 476 -14.01 -7.07 0.48
N ALA A 477 -15.10 -7.72 0.10
CA ALA A 477 -15.20 -9.15 -0.11
C ALA A 477 -15.30 -9.47 -1.60
N ILE A 478 -14.66 -10.54 -2.05
CA ILE A 478 -14.82 -11.07 -3.40
C ILE A 478 -15.74 -12.28 -3.33
N ILE A 479 -16.90 -12.12 -3.94
CA ILE A 479 -17.96 -13.13 -3.92
C ILE A 479 -17.98 -13.87 -5.26
N ASP A 480 -18.09 -15.19 -5.19
CA ASP A 480 -18.37 -16.02 -6.35
C ASP A 480 -19.85 -15.86 -6.72
N SER A 481 -20.12 -15.28 -7.87
CA SER A 481 -21.48 -14.98 -8.36
C SER A 481 -22.07 -16.09 -9.23
N ARG A 482 -21.32 -17.17 -9.46
CA ARG A 482 -21.85 -18.32 -10.22
C ARG A 482 -23.00 -18.98 -9.48
N PRO A 483 -24.02 -19.44 -10.20
CA PRO A 483 -25.14 -20.13 -9.58
C PRO A 483 -24.67 -21.41 -8.89
N ILE A 484 -25.12 -21.62 -7.66
CA ILE A 484 -24.90 -22.87 -6.93
C ILE A 484 -26.01 -23.83 -7.35
N GLY A 485 -25.63 -24.95 -7.99
CA GLY A 485 -26.57 -26.01 -8.32
C GLY A 485 -27.15 -26.69 -7.09
N GLU A 486 -28.28 -27.41 -7.26
CA GLU A 486 -28.97 -28.11 -6.17
C GLU A 486 -28.08 -29.06 -5.35
N ASN A 487 -26.98 -29.53 -5.93
CA ASN A 487 -26.00 -30.41 -5.28
C ASN A 487 -24.79 -29.64 -4.68
N GLY A 488 -24.84 -28.31 -4.56
CA GLY A 488 -23.75 -27.48 -4.06
C GLY A 488 -22.55 -27.35 -5.04
N THR A 489 -22.70 -27.76 -6.29
CA THR A 489 -21.72 -27.53 -7.36
C THR A 489 -21.87 -26.13 -7.93
N ILE A 490 -20.75 -25.42 -8.08
CA ILE A 490 -20.67 -24.12 -8.76
C ILE A 490 -20.51 -24.41 -10.26
N TYR A 491 -21.39 -23.85 -11.09
CA TYR A 491 -21.43 -23.99 -12.54
C TYR A 491 -20.64 -22.89 -13.25
#